data_5c731493b14aaa65252fb8705f3caf59
#
_entry.id   5c731493b14aaa65252fb8705f3caf59
#
_cell.length_a   1.000
_cell.length_b   1.000
_cell.length_c   1.000
_cell.angle_alpha   90.00
_cell.angle_beta   90.00
_cell.angle_gamma   90.00
#
_symmetry.space_group_name_H-M   'P 1'
#
loop_
_entity.id
_entity.type
_entity.pdbx_description
1 polymer ?
#
loop_
_entity_poly.entity_id
_entity_poly.type
_entity_poly.pdbx_seq_one_letter_code
_entity_poly.pdbx_strand_id
1 'polypeptide(L)'
;VSEGMIQNLIKATSKIKEVVQKASEMANVPIKDVNVGIAGKHIRSFSTHHSIGLQNNENEPIEINSNHVKRLEERSKMAVIPTNHKIIHSMHQKFTIDEDHDSVDPIGEFGKKLEADFHIISANKVDIKIMEESIRRSNVRCKNLILEPNILATSLTEKLSLCEIL
;
A
#
# COMPACT_ATOMS: atom_id res chain seq x y z
N VAL A 1 13.47 -18.00 7.16
CA VAL A 1 13.27 -16.54 7.16
C VAL A 1 14.11 -15.99 8.30
N SER A 2 14.90 -14.99 8.05
CA SER A 2 15.63 -14.24 9.07
C SER A 2 15.35 -12.75 8.86
N GLU A 3 14.96 -12.04 9.91
CA GLU A 3 14.67 -10.61 9.88
C GLU A 3 13.63 -10.19 8.79
N GLY A 4 12.65 -11.05 8.51
CA GLY A 4 11.63 -10.83 7.49
C GLY A 4 12.06 -11.14 6.05
N MET A 5 13.30 -11.62 5.83
CA MET A 5 13.81 -11.94 4.49
C MET A 5 13.87 -13.45 4.24
N ILE A 6 13.53 -13.87 3.03
CA ILE A 6 13.66 -15.26 2.59
C ILE A 6 15.10 -15.53 2.19
N GLN A 7 15.82 -16.32 2.99
CA GLN A 7 17.21 -16.68 2.70
C GLN A 7 17.32 -17.97 1.86
N ASN A 8 16.31 -18.82 1.86
CA ASN A 8 16.29 -20.05 1.09
C ASN A 8 14.96 -20.22 0.39
N LEU A 9 14.97 -20.02 -0.92
CA LEU A 9 13.79 -20.09 -1.79
C LEU A 9 13.11 -21.47 -1.71
N ILE A 10 13.89 -22.56 -1.72
CA ILE A 10 13.35 -23.93 -1.73
C ILE A 10 12.61 -24.24 -0.42
N LYS A 11 13.24 -23.92 0.71
CA LYS A 11 12.61 -24.10 2.03
C LYS A 11 11.37 -23.24 2.19
N ALA A 12 11.41 -21.98 1.74
CA ALA A 12 10.26 -21.10 1.78
C ALA A 12 9.11 -21.64 0.92
N THR A 13 9.37 -22.03 -0.31
CA THR A 13 8.37 -22.63 -1.21
C THR A 13 7.72 -23.87 -0.59
N SER A 14 8.51 -24.76 0.01
CA SER A 14 7.97 -25.96 0.66
C SER A 14 7.03 -25.60 1.82
N LYS A 15 7.42 -24.64 2.65
CA LYS A 15 6.59 -24.20 3.79
C LYS A 15 5.32 -23.48 3.34
N ILE A 16 5.38 -22.67 2.31
CA ILE A 16 4.20 -22.01 1.74
C ILE A 16 3.22 -23.06 1.21
N LYS A 17 3.70 -24.08 0.47
CA LYS A 17 2.86 -25.18 -0.01
C LYS A 17 2.16 -25.90 1.14
N GLU A 18 2.89 -26.23 2.20
CA GLU A 18 2.34 -26.91 3.39
C GLU A 18 1.22 -26.09 4.03
N VAL A 19 1.44 -24.78 4.22
CA VAL A 19 0.45 -23.87 4.84
C VAL A 19 -0.79 -23.72 3.94
N VAL A 20 -0.59 -23.51 2.63
CA VAL A 20 -1.70 -23.36 1.68
C VAL A 20 -2.52 -24.64 1.60
N GLN A 21 -1.88 -25.81 1.62
CA GLN A 21 -2.58 -27.09 1.62
C GLN A 21 -3.43 -27.26 2.88
N LYS A 22 -2.85 -27.04 4.07
CA LYS A 22 -3.59 -27.11 5.33
C LYS A 22 -4.77 -26.13 5.37
N ALA A 23 -4.57 -24.91 4.91
CA ALA A 23 -5.65 -23.92 4.84
C ALA A 23 -6.75 -24.36 3.87
N SER A 24 -6.40 -24.94 2.71
CA SER A 24 -7.37 -25.47 1.74
C SER A 24 -8.16 -26.63 2.31
N GLU A 25 -7.52 -27.53 3.06
CA GLU A 25 -8.17 -28.65 3.74
C GLU A 25 -9.14 -28.14 4.82
N MET A 26 -8.72 -27.18 5.66
CA MET A 26 -9.56 -26.59 6.70
C MET A 26 -10.78 -25.86 6.13
N ALA A 27 -10.60 -25.14 5.02
CA ALA A 27 -11.67 -24.40 4.37
C ALA A 27 -12.53 -25.26 3.44
N ASN A 28 -12.11 -26.48 3.14
CA ASN A 28 -12.72 -27.38 2.16
C ASN A 28 -12.88 -26.74 0.75
N VAL A 29 -11.96 -25.84 0.40
CA VAL A 29 -11.91 -25.18 -0.91
C VAL A 29 -10.46 -25.00 -1.37
N PRO A 30 -10.16 -25.09 -2.68
CA PRO A 30 -8.82 -24.86 -3.20
C PRO A 30 -8.47 -23.38 -3.14
N ILE A 31 -7.37 -23.04 -2.45
CA ILE A 31 -6.84 -21.67 -2.40
C ILE A 31 -5.96 -21.44 -3.63
N LYS A 32 -6.30 -20.45 -4.44
CA LYS A 32 -5.56 -20.05 -5.66
C LYS A 32 -4.87 -18.70 -5.52
N ASP A 33 -5.42 -17.81 -4.75
CA ASP A 33 -4.94 -16.43 -4.55
C ASP A 33 -4.67 -16.20 -3.06
N VAL A 34 -3.59 -15.48 -2.77
CA VAL A 34 -3.18 -15.14 -1.40
C VAL A 34 -2.82 -13.67 -1.30
N ASN A 35 -3.16 -13.06 -0.19
CA ASN A 35 -2.58 -11.79 0.22
C ASN A 35 -1.33 -12.09 1.06
N VAL A 36 -0.25 -11.33 0.82
CA VAL A 36 1.04 -11.58 1.44
C VAL A 36 1.43 -10.42 2.31
N GLY A 37 1.56 -10.68 3.61
CA GLY A 37 2.14 -9.73 4.55
C GLY A 37 3.65 -9.65 4.41
N ILE A 38 4.18 -8.43 4.38
CA ILE A 38 5.61 -8.17 4.38
C ILE A 38 6.03 -7.38 5.60
N ALA A 39 7.15 -7.78 6.19
CA ALA A 39 7.83 -7.07 7.26
C ALA A 39 9.33 -7.35 7.17
N GLY A 40 10.16 -6.47 7.69
CA GLY A 40 11.59 -6.71 7.81
C GLY A 40 12.48 -5.54 7.39
N LYS A 41 13.78 -5.73 7.52
CA LYS A 41 14.81 -4.70 7.29
C LYS A 41 14.91 -4.18 5.85
N HIS A 42 14.35 -4.91 4.90
CA HIS A 42 14.32 -4.53 3.48
C HIS A 42 13.24 -3.48 3.15
N ILE A 43 12.42 -3.13 4.15
CA ILE A 43 11.36 -2.13 4.02
C ILE A 43 11.86 -0.80 4.57
N ARG A 44 11.56 0.28 3.86
CA ARG A 44 11.81 1.66 4.29
C ARG A 44 10.56 2.49 4.12
N SER A 45 10.34 3.42 5.03
CA SER A 45 9.27 4.39 4.94
C SER A 45 9.81 5.80 5.16
N PHE A 46 9.17 6.76 4.52
CA PHE A 46 9.46 8.19 4.66
C PHE A 46 8.25 9.00 4.22
N SER A 47 8.17 10.23 4.68
CA SER A 47 7.11 11.15 4.27
C SER A 47 7.60 12.05 3.14
N THR A 48 6.68 12.37 2.21
CA THR A 48 6.91 13.32 1.12
C THR A 48 5.73 14.25 1.02
N HIS A 49 6.00 15.49 0.61
CA HIS A 49 4.98 16.49 0.33
C HIS A 49 4.85 16.69 -1.18
N HIS A 50 3.64 16.69 -1.68
CA HIS A 50 3.35 16.91 -3.09
C HIS A 50 2.21 17.90 -3.27
N SER A 51 2.26 18.66 -4.37
CA SER A 51 1.24 19.65 -4.72
C SER A 51 0.91 19.62 -6.20
N ILE A 52 -0.30 20.02 -6.54
CA ILE A 52 -0.76 20.28 -7.90
C ILE A 52 -1.47 21.62 -7.97
N GLY A 53 -1.24 22.37 -9.04
CA GLY A 53 -2.05 23.54 -9.35
C GLY A 53 -3.40 23.12 -9.91
N LEU A 54 -4.44 23.85 -9.50
CA LEU A 54 -5.85 23.67 -9.86
C LEU A 54 -6.42 24.86 -10.65
N GLN A 55 -5.53 25.70 -11.17
CA GLN A 55 -5.96 26.94 -11.83
C GLN A 55 -6.58 26.67 -13.21
N ASN A 56 -7.60 27.44 -13.54
CA ASN A 56 -8.08 27.62 -14.91
C ASN A 56 -7.34 28.77 -15.61
N ASN A 57 -7.67 29.05 -16.86
CA ASN A 57 -7.05 30.13 -17.64
C ASN A 57 -7.27 31.53 -17.03
N GLU A 58 -8.25 31.69 -16.15
CA GLU A 58 -8.64 32.95 -15.48
C GLU A 58 -8.02 33.10 -14.09
N ASN A 59 -7.20 32.11 -13.67
CA ASN A 59 -6.61 32.05 -12.32
C ASN A 59 -7.65 32.05 -11.17
N GLU A 60 -8.85 31.57 -11.46
CA GLU A 60 -9.93 31.40 -10.49
C GLU A 60 -9.85 30.04 -9.78
N PRO A 61 -10.31 29.95 -8.51
CA PRO A 61 -10.43 28.67 -7.83
C PRO A 61 -11.37 27.73 -8.60
N ILE A 62 -11.03 26.46 -8.69
CA ILE A 62 -11.88 25.46 -9.32
C ILE A 62 -12.30 24.39 -8.33
N GLU A 63 -13.40 23.73 -8.62
CA GLU A 63 -13.87 22.59 -7.82
C GLU A 63 -12.89 21.41 -7.92
N ILE A 64 -12.52 20.88 -6.78
CA ILE A 64 -11.65 19.72 -6.66
C ILE A 64 -12.48 18.45 -6.94
N ASN A 65 -12.01 17.64 -7.85
CA ASN A 65 -12.65 16.38 -8.21
C ASN A 65 -11.70 15.20 -8.04
N SER A 66 -12.23 13.99 -8.19
CA SER A 66 -11.46 12.74 -8.05
C SER A 66 -10.24 12.63 -8.97
N ASN A 67 -10.25 13.29 -10.15
CA ASN A 67 -9.08 13.30 -11.04
C ASN A 67 -7.94 14.14 -10.48
N HIS A 68 -8.24 15.23 -9.77
CA HIS A 68 -7.23 16.05 -9.12
C HIS A 68 -6.54 15.27 -7.99
N VAL A 69 -7.31 14.60 -7.15
CA VAL A 69 -6.79 13.73 -6.09
C VAL A 69 -5.92 12.61 -6.69
N LYS A 70 -6.41 11.94 -7.73
CA LYS A 70 -5.66 10.89 -8.44
C LYS A 70 -4.34 11.40 -9.04
N ARG A 71 -4.33 12.59 -9.66
CA ARG A 71 -3.10 13.21 -10.19
C ARG A 71 -2.07 13.47 -9.07
N LEU A 72 -2.53 13.89 -7.91
CA LEU A 72 -1.67 14.11 -6.75
C LEU A 72 -1.10 12.78 -6.22
N GLU A 73 -1.90 11.75 -6.13
CA GLU A 73 -1.47 10.39 -5.78
C GLU A 73 -0.46 9.81 -6.78
N GLU A 74 -0.67 10.03 -8.08
CA GLU A 74 0.29 9.60 -9.10
C GLU A 74 1.63 10.33 -8.96
N ARG A 75 1.62 11.61 -8.61
CA ARG A 75 2.84 12.37 -8.29
C ARG A 75 3.60 11.79 -7.11
N SER A 76 2.91 11.37 -6.07
CA SER A 76 3.57 10.77 -4.90
C SER A 76 4.32 9.48 -5.25
N LYS A 77 3.85 8.72 -6.24
CA LYS A 77 4.52 7.51 -6.74
C LYS A 77 5.82 7.79 -7.52
N MET A 78 6.06 9.05 -7.89
CA MET A 78 7.33 9.50 -8.51
C MET A 78 8.36 9.93 -7.47
N ALA A 79 8.10 9.70 -6.18
CA ALA A 79 9.03 10.04 -5.11
C ALA A 79 10.41 9.39 -5.34
N VAL A 80 11.45 10.13 -5.01
CA VAL A 80 12.84 9.65 -5.16
C VAL A 80 13.11 8.57 -4.12
N ILE A 81 13.28 7.35 -4.60
CA ILE A 81 13.61 6.17 -3.80
C ILE A 81 14.95 5.58 -4.26
N PRO A 82 15.63 4.79 -3.43
CA PRO A 82 16.85 4.08 -3.86
C PRO A 82 16.57 3.23 -5.11
N THR A 83 17.51 3.19 -6.04
CA THR A 83 17.38 2.50 -7.34
C THR A 83 17.06 1.02 -7.23
N ASN A 84 17.48 0.38 -6.13
CA ASN A 84 17.21 -1.02 -5.80
C ASN A 84 15.89 -1.22 -5.03
N HIS A 85 15.09 -0.17 -4.81
CA HIS A 85 13.77 -0.23 -4.17
C HIS A 85 12.64 -0.06 -5.20
N LYS A 86 11.45 -0.52 -4.84
CA LYS A 86 10.19 -0.15 -5.47
C LYS A 86 9.19 0.33 -4.40
N ILE A 87 8.32 1.24 -4.76
CA ILE A 87 7.21 1.68 -3.89
C ILE A 87 6.21 0.53 -3.78
N ILE A 88 5.83 0.21 -2.54
CA ILE A 88 4.81 -0.80 -2.21
C ILE A 88 3.49 -0.11 -1.92
N HIS A 89 3.52 0.94 -1.08
CA HIS A 89 2.37 1.74 -0.72
C HIS A 89 2.72 3.23 -0.76
N SER A 90 1.73 4.02 -1.16
CA SER A 90 1.72 5.47 -1.01
C SER A 90 0.36 5.83 -0.40
N MET A 91 0.37 6.34 0.81
CA MET A 91 -0.83 6.68 1.57
C MET A 91 -0.82 8.16 1.87
N HIS A 92 -1.87 8.88 1.47
CA HIS A 92 -2.05 10.26 1.90
C HIS A 92 -2.35 10.31 3.40
N GLN A 93 -1.85 11.34 4.07
CA GLN A 93 -2.10 11.57 5.50
C GLN A 93 -3.17 12.64 5.71
N LYS A 94 -3.01 13.76 5.02
CA LYS A 94 -3.98 14.85 4.98
C LYS A 94 -3.85 15.60 3.65
N PHE A 95 -4.91 16.30 3.28
CA PHE A 95 -4.90 17.25 2.18
C PHE A 95 -4.84 18.68 2.74
N THR A 96 -4.24 19.59 1.98
CA THR A 96 -4.24 21.03 2.27
C THR A 96 -4.60 21.76 0.99
N ILE A 97 -5.53 22.72 1.08
CA ILE A 97 -6.00 23.55 -0.02
C ILE A 97 -5.49 24.96 0.21
N ASP A 98 -4.88 25.54 -0.81
CA ASP A 98 -4.36 26.93 -0.80
C ASP A 98 -3.47 27.25 0.42
N GLU A 99 -2.69 26.25 0.90
CA GLU A 99 -1.68 26.32 1.96
C GLU A 99 -2.19 26.46 3.40
N ASP A 100 -3.47 26.77 3.63
CA ASP A 100 -4.01 27.05 4.96
C ASP A 100 -5.27 26.25 5.34
N HIS A 101 -5.92 25.60 4.39
CA HIS A 101 -7.14 24.83 4.65
C HIS A 101 -6.87 23.32 4.62
N ASP A 102 -6.85 22.69 5.80
CA ASP A 102 -6.71 21.25 5.93
C ASP A 102 -8.05 20.54 5.68
N SER A 103 -8.04 19.50 4.85
CA SER A 103 -9.21 18.66 4.53
C SER A 103 -8.89 17.18 4.62
N VAL A 104 -9.86 16.40 5.05
CA VAL A 104 -9.81 14.93 5.05
C VAL A 104 -10.28 14.37 3.70
N ASP A 105 -11.29 15.02 3.10
CA ASP A 105 -11.80 14.70 1.76
C ASP A 105 -12.02 15.99 0.98
N PRO A 106 -11.08 16.37 0.11
CA PRO A 106 -11.12 17.65 -0.59
C PRO A 106 -12.10 17.66 -1.77
N ILE A 107 -12.76 16.53 -2.10
CA ILE A 107 -13.64 16.46 -3.27
C ILE A 107 -14.89 17.32 -3.05
N GLY A 108 -15.15 18.25 -4.00
CA GLY A 108 -16.23 19.22 -3.93
C GLY A 108 -15.83 20.55 -3.29
N GLU A 109 -14.65 20.67 -2.69
CA GLU A 109 -14.11 21.94 -2.22
C GLU A 109 -13.50 22.74 -3.36
N PHE A 110 -13.31 24.05 -3.16
CA PHE A 110 -12.77 24.97 -4.17
C PHE A 110 -11.39 25.45 -3.77
N GLY A 111 -10.46 25.51 -4.72
CA GLY A 111 -9.12 26.00 -4.49
C GLY A 111 -8.32 26.21 -5.77
N LYS A 112 -7.15 26.83 -5.63
CA LYS A 112 -6.16 27.06 -6.68
C LYS A 112 -5.00 26.07 -6.63
N LYS A 113 -4.79 25.45 -5.46
CA LYS A 113 -3.70 24.52 -5.19
C LYS A 113 -4.20 23.40 -4.27
N LEU A 114 -3.91 22.17 -4.63
CA LEU A 114 -4.15 21.01 -3.78
C LEU A 114 -2.82 20.38 -3.41
N GLU A 115 -2.60 20.18 -2.13
CA GLU A 115 -1.40 19.60 -1.56
C GLU A 115 -1.77 18.40 -0.69
N ALA A 116 -0.83 17.48 -0.54
CA ALA A 116 -0.95 16.43 0.46
C ALA A 116 0.41 15.91 0.90
N ASP A 117 0.46 15.51 2.16
CA ASP A 117 1.53 14.71 2.72
C ASP A 117 1.26 13.22 2.47
N PHE A 118 2.27 12.54 1.96
CA PHE A 118 2.21 11.10 1.69
C PHE A 118 3.21 10.34 2.52
N HIS A 119 2.77 9.24 3.10
CA HIS A 119 3.65 8.24 3.68
C HIS A 119 3.97 7.19 2.62
N ILE A 120 5.22 7.16 2.19
CA ILE A 120 5.71 6.26 1.16
C ILE A 120 6.39 5.06 1.81
N ILE A 121 5.99 3.87 1.41
CA ILE A 121 6.61 2.62 1.82
C ILE A 121 7.26 1.98 0.61
N SER A 122 8.54 1.71 0.72
CA SER A 122 9.34 1.06 -0.33
C SER A 122 10.04 -0.18 0.20
N ALA A 123 10.29 -1.14 -0.68
CA ALA A 123 11.04 -2.33 -0.32
C ALA A 123 12.06 -2.70 -1.41
N ASN A 124 13.09 -3.45 -1.01
CA ASN A 124 14.13 -3.90 -1.92
C ASN A 124 13.56 -4.81 -3.02
N LYS A 125 13.86 -4.51 -4.27
CA LYS A 125 13.35 -5.23 -5.45
C LYS A 125 13.72 -6.72 -5.46
N VAL A 126 14.93 -7.06 -4.99
CA VAL A 126 15.41 -8.44 -4.99
C VAL A 126 14.64 -9.27 -3.97
N ASP A 127 14.44 -8.75 -2.76
CA ASP A 127 13.71 -9.44 -1.70
C ASP A 127 12.25 -9.68 -2.08
N ILE A 128 11.61 -8.67 -2.69
CA ILE A 128 10.25 -8.80 -3.22
C ILE A 128 10.20 -9.88 -4.30
N LYS A 129 11.14 -9.86 -5.25
CA LYS A 129 11.19 -10.87 -6.32
C LYS A 129 11.38 -12.29 -5.79
N ILE A 130 12.23 -12.48 -4.78
CA ILE A 130 12.41 -13.78 -4.13
C ILE A 130 11.11 -14.25 -3.48
N MET A 131 10.39 -13.34 -2.83
CA MET A 131 9.10 -13.65 -2.20
C MET A 131 8.03 -14.01 -3.24
N GLU A 132 7.84 -13.18 -4.26
CA GLU A 132 6.89 -13.42 -5.35
C GLU A 132 7.19 -14.76 -6.05
N GLU A 133 8.46 -15.08 -6.27
CA GLU A 133 8.87 -16.34 -6.87
C GLU A 133 8.62 -17.55 -5.96
N SER A 134 8.81 -17.40 -4.63
CA SER A 134 8.49 -18.45 -3.66
C SER A 134 7.00 -18.79 -3.68
N ILE A 135 6.14 -17.77 -3.77
CA ILE A 135 4.70 -17.90 -3.83
C ILE A 135 4.28 -18.55 -5.15
N ARG A 136 4.80 -18.05 -6.28
CA ARG A 136 4.52 -18.61 -7.61
C ARG A 136 4.87 -20.10 -7.71
N ARG A 137 6.04 -20.51 -7.17
CA ARG A 137 6.46 -21.92 -7.12
C ARG A 137 5.62 -22.76 -6.17
N SER A 138 4.83 -22.13 -5.32
CA SER A 138 3.90 -22.81 -4.43
C SER A 138 2.52 -23.04 -5.06
N ASN A 139 2.36 -22.79 -6.37
CA ASN A 139 1.14 -22.93 -7.16
C ASN A 139 -0.02 -22.03 -6.69
N VAL A 140 0.29 -20.91 -6.07
CA VAL A 140 -0.67 -19.85 -5.72
C VAL A 140 -0.20 -18.51 -6.30
N ARG A 141 -1.14 -17.58 -6.46
CA ARG A 141 -0.86 -16.23 -6.95
C ARG A 141 -0.85 -15.25 -5.79
N CYS A 142 0.13 -14.37 -5.76
CA CYS A 142 0.10 -13.21 -4.90
C CYS A 142 -0.88 -12.18 -5.49
N LYS A 143 -2.01 -11.97 -4.82
CA LYS A 143 -3.01 -10.97 -5.23
C LYS A 143 -2.56 -9.57 -4.79
N ASN A 144 -2.19 -9.42 -3.52
CA ASN A 144 -1.73 -8.18 -2.95
C ASN A 144 -0.50 -8.42 -2.07
N LEU A 145 0.41 -7.45 -2.09
CA LEU A 145 1.53 -7.35 -1.17
C LEU A 145 1.21 -6.23 -0.18
N ILE A 146 1.05 -6.55 1.08
CA ILE A 146 0.53 -5.64 2.10
C ILE A 146 1.55 -5.55 3.25
N LEU A 147 1.77 -4.35 3.76
CA LEU A 147 2.60 -4.18 4.95
C LEU A 147 1.92 -4.84 6.16
N GLU A 148 2.64 -5.70 6.89
CA GLU A 148 2.08 -6.50 7.98
C GLU A 148 1.35 -5.69 9.07
N PRO A 149 1.86 -4.53 9.56
CA PRO A 149 1.11 -3.68 10.49
C PRO A 149 -0.25 -3.22 9.97
N ASN A 150 -0.39 -2.96 8.66
CA ASN A 150 -1.65 -2.54 8.07
C ASN A 150 -2.69 -3.68 8.06
N ILE A 151 -2.26 -4.93 7.88
CA ILE A 151 -3.13 -6.10 7.96
C ILE A 151 -3.70 -6.24 9.38
N LEU A 152 -2.85 -6.08 10.38
CA LEU A 152 -3.26 -6.15 11.79
C LEU A 152 -4.25 -5.03 12.14
N ALA A 153 -3.98 -3.80 11.71
CA ALA A 153 -4.88 -2.67 11.92
C ALA A 153 -6.27 -2.91 11.31
N THR A 154 -6.33 -3.34 10.04
CA THR A 154 -7.60 -3.63 9.35
C THR A 154 -8.38 -4.76 10.03
N SER A 155 -7.70 -5.84 10.41
CA SER A 155 -8.35 -6.97 11.09
C SER A 155 -8.88 -6.64 12.48
N LEU A 156 -8.26 -5.67 13.17
CA LEU A 156 -8.72 -5.19 14.46
C LEU A 156 -9.94 -4.27 14.31
N THR A 157 -9.95 -3.38 13.31
CA THR A 157 -11.08 -2.48 13.05
C THR A 157 -12.32 -3.25 12.59
N GLU A 158 -12.18 -4.27 11.75
CA GLU A 158 -13.30 -5.15 11.37
C GLU A 158 -13.89 -5.90 12.59
N LYS A 159 -13.04 -6.38 13.51
CA LYS A 159 -13.51 -7.02 14.74
C LYS A 159 -14.20 -6.04 15.70
N LEU A 160 -13.71 -4.81 15.79
CA LEU A 160 -14.33 -3.77 16.64
C LEU A 160 -15.70 -3.36 16.08
N SER A 161 -15.85 -3.21 14.77
CA SER A 161 -17.15 -2.90 14.14
C SER A 161 -18.18 -4.02 14.32
N LEU A 162 -17.76 -5.28 14.42
CA LEU A 162 -18.62 -6.41 14.73
C LEU A 162 -19.03 -6.48 16.22
N CYS A 163 -18.25 -5.89 17.13
CA CYS A 163 -18.57 -5.83 18.56
C CYS A 163 -19.56 -4.70 18.91
N GLU A 164 -19.71 -3.69 18.06
CA GLU A 164 -20.68 -2.59 18.29
C GLU A 164 -22.11 -2.93 17.82
N ILE A 165 -22.35 -4.12 17.26
CA ILE A 165 -23.67 -4.58 16.76
C ILE A 165 -24.32 -5.61 17.73
N LEU A 166 -23.69 -5.91 18.84
CA LEU A 166 -24.26 -6.74 19.92
C LEU A 166 -24.54 -5.93 21.18
#